data_1323ed17ee3823a29653810d24b38518
#
_entry.id   1323ed17ee3823a29653810d24b38518
#
_cell.length_a   1.000
_cell.length_b   1.000
_cell.length_c   1.000
_cell.angle_alpha   90.00
_cell.angle_beta   90.00
_cell.angle_gamma   90.00
#
_symmetry.space_group_name_H-M   'P 1'
#
loop_
_entity.id
_entity.type
_entity.pdbx_description
1 polymer ?
#
loop_
_entity_poly.entity_id
_entity_poly.type
_entity_poly.pdbx_seq_one_letter_code
_entity_poly.pdbx_strand_id
1 'polypeptide(L)'
;SLGQTSPCVTAFAAGQAAAYKMFETIKRKPLIDAYDVNGKVLGDIRGDIELKDVHFSYPARPDEEIFDGFSLFIPSGATAALVGESGSGKSTVINLIERFYDPKAGEVLIDGINLKEFQLKWIRSKIGLVCQEPVLFSSSIMENIAYGKENATLQEIKVATELANAAKFINNLPQGLDTKVGEHGTQLSGGQKQRIAIARAILKDPRILLLDEATSALDAESERVVQEALDRVMVNRTTVVVAHRLSTVRNADMIAVIHSGKMVEKGSHSELLKDSVGAYSQLIRCQDINKGHDAKPSDMASGSSFRNSNLNISREGSVISGGTSSFGNSSRHHSLNVLGLFAGLDLGSGSQRVGQEETGTTSQESLRKVSLTRIAALNKPEIPVLLLGTVVAAINGAIFPLFGILISRVIEAFFKPADQLKKDSRFWAIIFVALGVTSLIVSPSQMYLFAVAGGKLIRRIQSMCFEKAVHMEVSWFDEPENSSGTMGARLSTDAALIRALVGDALSLAVQNAASAASGLIIAFTASWELALIILVMLPLIGINGFLQVKFMKGFSADAK
;
A
#
# COMPACT_ATOMS: atom_id res chain seq x y z
N SER A 1 -31.59 21.35 -16.74
CA SER A 1 -30.78 20.20 -17.20
C SER A 1 -29.33 20.59 -17.54
N LEU A 2 -29.07 21.72 -18.22
CA LEU A 2 -27.70 22.17 -18.56
C LEU A 2 -26.83 22.43 -17.33
N GLY A 3 -27.36 22.95 -16.22
CA GLY A 3 -26.61 23.13 -14.97
C GLY A 3 -26.17 21.84 -14.29
N GLN A 4 -26.82 20.70 -14.57
CA GLN A 4 -26.48 19.39 -14.03
C GLN A 4 -25.45 18.62 -14.89
N THR A 5 -25.07 19.14 -16.05
CA THR A 5 -24.04 18.51 -16.90
C THR A 5 -22.62 18.81 -16.41
N SER A 6 -22.39 19.94 -15.74
CA SER A 6 -21.06 20.30 -15.21
C SER A 6 -20.52 19.29 -14.18
N PRO A 7 -21.27 18.83 -13.18
CA PRO A 7 -20.83 17.79 -12.24
C PRO A 7 -20.51 16.47 -12.94
N CYS A 8 -21.26 16.11 -14.00
CA CYS A 8 -20.97 14.89 -14.75
C CYS A 8 -19.63 14.96 -15.48
N VAL A 9 -19.28 16.09 -16.07
CA VAL A 9 -18.00 16.29 -16.77
C VAL A 9 -16.82 16.22 -15.81
N THR A 10 -16.94 16.84 -14.64
CA THR A 10 -15.88 16.77 -13.61
C THR A 10 -15.72 15.36 -13.04
N ALA A 11 -16.80 14.66 -12.74
CA ALA A 11 -16.78 13.26 -12.30
C ALA A 11 -16.18 12.35 -13.37
N PHE A 12 -16.47 12.64 -14.67
CA PHE A 12 -15.91 11.91 -15.79
C PHE A 12 -14.40 12.09 -15.90
N ALA A 13 -13.90 13.31 -15.77
CA ALA A 13 -12.47 13.62 -15.80
C ALA A 13 -11.73 12.99 -14.61
N ALA A 14 -12.28 13.11 -13.40
CA ALA A 14 -11.71 12.52 -12.19
C ALA A 14 -11.67 10.98 -12.27
N GLY A 15 -12.75 10.33 -12.70
CA GLY A 15 -12.80 8.89 -12.87
C GLY A 15 -11.86 8.37 -13.97
N GLN A 16 -11.63 9.16 -15.03
CA GLN A 16 -10.68 8.82 -16.08
C GLN A 16 -9.22 8.92 -15.60
N ALA A 17 -8.88 9.92 -14.77
CA ALA A 17 -7.57 10.06 -14.16
C ALA A 17 -7.30 8.92 -13.15
N ALA A 18 -8.27 8.61 -12.30
CA ALA A 18 -8.20 7.48 -11.36
C ALA A 18 -8.00 6.14 -12.08
N ALA A 19 -8.76 5.91 -13.15
CA ALA A 19 -8.61 4.73 -13.98
C ALA A 19 -7.20 4.63 -14.60
N TYR A 20 -6.61 5.74 -15.03
CA TYR A 20 -5.26 5.76 -15.57
C TYR A 20 -4.25 5.21 -14.56
N LYS A 21 -4.24 5.73 -13.33
CA LYS A 21 -3.34 5.29 -12.26
C LYS A 21 -3.49 3.80 -11.93
N MET A 22 -4.73 3.32 -11.78
CA MET A 22 -4.99 1.90 -11.52
C MET A 22 -4.56 1.00 -12.68
N PHE A 23 -4.82 1.39 -13.93
CA PHE A 23 -4.38 0.63 -15.11
C PHE A 23 -2.87 0.67 -15.33
N GLU A 24 -2.19 1.72 -14.93
CA GLU A 24 -0.73 1.81 -14.93
C GLU A 24 -0.14 0.75 -14.00
N THR A 25 -0.65 0.65 -12.76
CA THR A 25 -0.26 -0.41 -11.82
C THR A 25 -0.54 -1.81 -12.39
N ILE A 26 -1.73 -2.04 -12.97
CA ILE A 26 -2.11 -3.35 -13.57
C ILE A 26 -1.19 -3.74 -14.74
N LYS A 27 -0.73 -2.78 -15.52
CA LYS A 27 0.11 -3.03 -16.71
C LYS A 27 1.58 -3.17 -16.42
N ARG A 28 2.03 -2.63 -15.29
CA ARG A 28 3.43 -2.63 -14.94
C ARG A 28 3.97 -4.04 -14.85
N LYS A 29 5.11 -4.27 -15.47
CA LYS A 29 5.87 -5.50 -15.29
C LYS A 29 6.90 -5.25 -14.18
N PRO A 30 6.95 -6.10 -13.14
CA PRO A 30 7.96 -5.98 -12.10
C PRO A 30 9.36 -6.17 -12.71
N LEU A 31 10.35 -5.44 -12.19
CA LEU A 31 11.75 -5.61 -12.60
C LEU A 31 12.31 -6.92 -12.03
N ILE A 32 11.88 -7.29 -10.82
CA ILE A 32 12.22 -8.55 -10.16
C ILE A 32 10.92 -9.31 -9.96
N ASP A 33 10.65 -10.28 -10.85
CA ASP A 33 9.42 -11.08 -10.82
C ASP A 33 9.64 -12.38 -10.05
N ALA A 34 9.05 -12.49 -8.87
CA ALA A 34 9.13 -13.70 -8.04
C ALA A 34 8.31 -14.86 -8.59
N TYR A 35 7.40 -14.62 -9.53
CA TYR A 35 6.54 -15.63 -10.16
C TYR A 35 6.98 -15.99 -11.57
N ASP A 36 8.08 -15.42 -12.06
CA ASP A 36 8.67 -15.84 -13.32
C ASP A 36 9.12 -17.29 -13.21
N VAL A 37 8.57 -18.13 -14.07
CA VAL A 37 8.89 -19.57 -14.14
C VAL A 37 10.18 -19.85 -14.94
N ASN A 38 10.68 -18.82 -15.63
CA ASN A 38 11.95 -18.91 -16.33
C ASN A 38 13.11 -18.81 -15.33
N GLY A 39 14.24 -19.39 -15.69
CA GLY A 39 15.44 -19.39 -14.87
C GLY A 39 15.89 -20.80 -14.48
N LYS A 40 17.11 -20.90 -13.97
CA LYS A 40 17.74 -22.15 -13.60
C LYS A 40 17.14 -22.72 -12.31
N VAL A 41 16.87 -24.02 -12.34
CA VAL A 41 16.45 -24.82 -11.18
C VAL A 41 17.44 -25.99 -11.09
N LEU A 42 18.16 -26.08 -9.98
CA LEU A 42 19.11 -27.16 -9.71
C LEU A 42 18.47 -28.22 -8.80
N GLY A 43 19.03 -29.41 -8.72
CA GLY A 43 18.58 -30.43 -7.77
C GLY A 43 18.78 -29.98 -6.31
N ASP A 44 19.95 -29.44 -6.00
CA ASP A 44 20.31 -28.82 -4.72
C ASP A 44 21.44 -27.81 -4.92
N ILE A 45 21.73 -26.99 -3.87
CA ILE A 45 22.84 -26.05 -3.83
C ILE A 45 23.81 -26.41 -2.70
N ARG A 46 25.09 -26.08 -2.85
CA ARG A 46 26.06 -26.15 -1.76
C ARG A 46 25.91 -24.98 -0.81
N GLY A 47 25.66 -23.79 -1.36
CA GLY A 47 25.43 -22.57 -0.64
C GLY A 47 26.67 -21.67 -0.50
N ASP A 48 27.65 -21.74 -1.42
CA ASP A 48 28.69 -20.72 -1.51
C ASP A 48 28.05 -19.39 -1.92
N ILE A 49 28.40 -18.29 -1.24
CA ILE A 49 27.87 -16.95 -1.55
C ILE A 49 29.03 -16.04 -1.93
N GLU A 50 28.93 -15.36 -3.07
CA GLU A 50 29.93 -14.39 -3.51
C GLU A 50 29.26 -13.11 -4.00
N LEU A 51 29.60 -11.98 -3.39
CA LEU A 51 29.36 -10.66 -3.93
C LEU A 51 30.65 -10.21 -4.62
N LYS A 52 30.57 -9.80 -5.88
CA LYS A 52 31.73 -9.47 -6.69
C LYS A 52 31.58 -8.09 -7.30
N ASP A 53 32.44 -7.19 -6.88
CA ASP A 53 32.53 -5.81 -7.36
C ASP A 53 31.15 -5.10 -7.41
N VAL A 54 30.39 -5.19 -6.30
CA VAL A 54 29.01 -4.76 -6.22
C VAL A 54 28.95 -3.24 -6.00
N HIS A 55 28.23 -2.54 -6.91
CA HIS A 55 27.85 -1.13 -6.78
C HIS A 55 26.35 -1.04 -6.53
N PHE A 56 25.95 -0.37 -5.47
CA PHE A 56 24.54 -0.32 -5.09
C PHE A 56 24.16 0.96 -4.37
N SER A 57 22.98 1.51 -4.74
CA SER A 57 22.22 2.50 -3.98
C SER A 57 20.74 2.13 -3.99
N TYR A 58 20.02 2.45 -2.93
CA TYR A 58 18.57 2.20 -2.88
C TYR A 58 17.83 3.07 -3.90
N PRO A 59 16.81 2.53 -4.61
CA PRO A 59 16.01 3.31 -5.56
C PRO A 59 15.37 4.56 -4.96
N ALA A 60 14.98 4.51 -3.68
CA ALA A 60 14.43 5.65 -2.95
C ALA A 60 15.45 6.77 -2.66
N ARG A 61 16.76 6.45 -2.70
CA ARG A 61 17.88 7.38 -2.46
C ARG A 61 18.99 7.12 -3.44
N PRO A 62 18.82 7.44 -4.73
CA PRO A 62 19.75 7.09 -5.80
C PRO A 62 21.11 7.80 -5.68
N ASP A 63 21.14 8.92 -4.95
CA ASP A 63 22.35 9.74 -4.74
C ASP A 63 23.23 9.24 -3.59
N GLU A 64 22.70 8.38 -2.70
CA GLU A 64 23.47 7.76 -1.61
C GLU A 64 24.01 6.40 -2.07
N GLU A 65 25.27 6.34 -2.41
CA GLU A 65 25.94 5.09 -2.77
C GLU A 65 26.26 4.29 -1.49
N ILE A 66 25.62 3.12 -1.34
CA ILE A 66 25.84 2.23 -0.19
C ILE A 66 27.05 1.34 -0.42
N PHE A 67 27.23 0.81 -1.63
CA PHE A 67 28.39 0.02 -2.02
C PHE A 67 29.03 0.58 -3.28
N ASP A 68 30.37 0.73 -3.22
CA ASP A 68 31.23 1.14 -4.30
C ASP A 68 32.35 0.10 -4.47
N GLY A 69 32.09 -0.93 -5.30
CA GLY A 69 33.02 -2.04 -5.55
C GLY A 69 33.10 -3.05 -4.38
N PHE A 70 31.99 -3.31 -3.68
CA PHE A 70 31.95 -4.24 -2.55
C PHE A 70 32.12 -5.69 -2.99
N SER A 71 33.08 -6.41 -2.38
CA SER A 71 33.34 -7.83 -2.65
C SER A 71 33.42 -8.63 -1.35
N LEU A 72 32.70 -9.76 -1.29
CA LEU A 72 32.66 -10.66 -0.14
C LEU A 72 32.42 -12.09 -0.61
N PHE A 73 33.26 -13.02 -0.15
CA PHE A 73 33.07 -14.46 -0.38
C PHE A 73 32.85 -15.18 0.94
N ILE A 74 31.79 -16.02 0.99
CA ILE A 74 31.40 -16.85 2.14
C ILE A 74 31.32 -18.29 1.66
N PRO A 75 32.19 -19.19 2.16
CA PRO A 75 32.19 -20.59 1.75
C PRO A 75 30.97 -21.33 2.30
N SER A 76 30.55 -22.37 1.61
CA SER A 76 29.45 -23.25 2.01
C SER A 76 29.66 -23.82 3.41
N GLY A 77 28.57 -23.79 4.20
CA GLY A 77 28.56 -24.32 5.57
C GLY A 77 29.23 -23.42 6.61
N ALA A 78 29.83 -22.29 6.23
CA ALA A 78 30.46 -21.37 7.15
C ALA A 78 29.46 -20.34 7.71
N THR A 79 29.68 -19.90 8.94
CA THR A 79 28.98 -18.79 9.56
C THR A 79 29.80 -17.51 9.40
N ALA A 80 29.26 -16.54 8.65
CA ALA A 80 29.85 -15.23 8.44
C ALA A 80 29.13 -14.17 9.27
N ALA A 81 29.84 -13.48 10.17
CA ALA A 81 29.31 -12.35 10.90
C ALA A 81 29.68 -11.02 10.22
N LEU A 82 28.68 -10.22 9.89
CA LEU A 82 28.85 -8.87 9.36
C LEU A 82 28.78 -7.87 10.51
N VAL A 83 29.85 -7.12 10.72
CA VAL A 83 29.98 -6.14 11.80
C VAL A 83 30.37 -4.77 11.23
N GLY A 84 30.02 -3.70 11.94
CA GLY A 84 30.31 -2.32 11.54
C GLY A 84 29.31 -1.35 12.13
N GLU A 85 29.52 -0.07 11.88
CA GLU A 85 28.64 1.00 12.34
C GLU A 85 27.23 0.89 11.77
N SER A 86 26.24 1.54 12.41
CA SER A 86 24.89 1.64 11.86
C SER A 86 24.94 2.38 10.52
N GLY A 87 24.23 1.87 9.51
CA GLY A 87 24.23 2.45 8.16
C GLY A 87 25.41 2.03 7.26
N SER A 88 26.33 1.17 7.72
CA SER A 88 27.49 0.74 6.90
C SER A 88 27.16 -0.22 5.76
N GLY A 89 25.90 -0.66 5.59
CA GLY A 89 25.46 -1.55 4.51
C GLY A 89 25.28 -3.02 4.90
N LYS A 90 25.37 -3.41 6.19
CA LYS A 90 25.26 -4.82 6.63
C LYS A 90 23.95 -5.49 6.18
N SER A 91 22.80 -4.90 6.45
CA SER A 91 21.49 -5.42 6.03
C SER A 91 21.31 -5.35 4.51
N THR A 92 22.03 -4.46 3.83
CA THR A 92 22.03 -4.38 2.36
C THR A 92 22.63 -5.64 1.73
N VAL A 93 23.64 -6.25 2.35
CA VAL A 93 24.18 -7.55 1.92
C VAL A 93 23.07 -8.62 1.92
N ILE A 94 22.28 -8.69 3.01
CA ILE A 94 21.15 -9.62 3.12
C ILE A 94 20.11 -9.35 2.03
N ASN A 95 19.74 -8.09 1.82
CA ASN A 95 18.75 -7.67 0.81
C ASN A 95 19.19 -8.06 -0.62
N LEU A 96 20.48 -7.99 -0.92
CA LEU A 96 21.03 -8.39 -2.21
C LEU A 96 21.06 -9.92 -2.37
N ILE A 97 21.38 -10.69 -1.31
CA ILE A 97 21.38 -12.17 -1.35
C ILE A 97 19.94 -12.71 -1.51
N GLU A 98 18.95 -12.09 -0.86
CA GLU A 98 17.51 -12.40 -1.07
C GLU A 98 16.98 -11.89 -2.42
N ARG A 99 17.79 -11.10 -3.12
CA ARG A 99 17.40 -10.42 -4.37
C ARG A 99 16.12 -9.61 -4.22
N PHE A 100 16.00 -8.86 -3.09
CA PHE A 100 14.98 -7.82 -2.99
C PHE A 100 15.30 -6.64 -3.90
N TYR A 101 16.59 -6.46 -4.17
CA TYR A 101 17.15 -5.48 -5.10
C TYR A 101 18.21 -6.14 -5.97
N ASP A 102 18.40 -5.65 -7.17
CA ASP A 102 19.53 -5.98 -8.03
C ASP A 102 20.61 -4.90 -7.93
N PRO A 103 21.91 -5.25 -7.94
CA PRO A 103 22.98 -4.27 -7.96
C PRO A 103 22.99 -3.48 -9.27
N LYS A 104 23.49 -2.22 -9.23
CA LYS A 104 23.69 -1.36 -10.40
C LYS A 104 24.82 -1.90 -11.31
N ALA A 105 25.90 -2.37 -10.68
CA ALA A 105 27.01 -3.04 -11.33
C ALA A 105 27.56 -4.13 -10.41
N GLY A 106 28.37 -5.05 -10.96
CA GLY A 106 28.83 -6.22 -10.25
C GLY A 106 27.80 -7.34 -10.22
N GLU A 107 28.10 -8.38 -9.47
CA GLU A 107 27.32 -9.63 -9.45
C GLU A 107 27.15 -10.18 -8.04
N VAL A 108 26.01 -10.83 -7.80
CA VAL A 108 25.76 -11.68 -6.63
C VAL A 108 25.62 -13.12 -7.14
N LEU A 109 26.49 -13.99 -6.66
CA LEU A 109 26.60 -15.36 -7.11
C LEU A 109 26.26 -16.32 -5.96
N ILE A 110 25.56 -17.41 -6.29
CA ILE A 110 25.37 -18.57 -5.41
C ILE A 110 25.92 -19.78 -6.16
N ASP A 111 26.87 -20.49 -5.55
CA ASP A 111 27.61 -21.60 -6.16
C ASP A 111 28.25 -21.24 -7.53
N GLY A 112 28.71 -19.99 -7.68
CA GLY A 112 29.32 -19.48 -8.90
C GLY A 112 28.32 -19.10 -10.02
N ILE A 113 27.02 -19.22 -9.78
CA ILE A 113 25.98 -18.86 -10.74
C ILE A 113 25.35 -17.52 -10.31
N ASN A 114 25.17 -16.61 -11.27
CA ASN A 114 24.56 -15.31 -10.99
C ASN A 114 23.11 -15.49 -10.51
N LEU A 115 22.78 -14.81 -9.42
CA LEU A 115 21.45 -14.87 -8.78
C LEU A 115 20.31 -14.49 -9.73
N LYS A 116 20.59 -13.64 -10.74
CA LYS A 116 19.62 -13.25 -11.78
C LYS A 116 19.22 -14.39 -12.71
N GLU A 117 20.06 -15.43 -12.82
CA GLU A 117 19.82 -16.57 -13.71
C GLU A 117 18.92 -17.64 -13.08
N PHE A 118 18.75 -17.63 -11.76
CA PHE A 118 17.90 -18.58 -11.07
C PHE A 118 16.41 -18.22 -11.19
N GLN A 119 15.54 -19.25 -11.18
CA GLN A 119 14.14 -19.06 -10.88
C GLN A 119 14.01 -18.55 -9.44
N LEU A 120 13.50 -17.33 -9.28
CA LEU A 120 13.55 -16.62 -8.00
C LEU A 120 12.77 -17.34 -6.88
N LYS A 121 11.58 -17.88 -7.18
CA LYS A 121 10.82 -18.69 -6.22
C LYS A 121 11.59 -19.90 -5.73
N TRP A 122 12.31 -20.57 -6.64
CA TRP A 122 13.11 -21.74 -6.30
C TRP A 122 14.32 -21.39 -5.44
N ILE A 123 15.15 -20.42 -5.83
CA ILE A 123 16.33 -20.05 -5.04
C ILE A 123 15.96 -19.53 -3.67
N ARG A 124 14.91 -18.70 -3.56
CA ARG A 124 14.39 -18.25 -2.27
C ARG A 124 13.87 -19.41 -1.42
N SER A 125 13.44 -20.54 -2.00
CA SER A 125 13.09 -21.72 -1.21
C SER A 125 14.31 -22.36 -0.51
N LYS A 126 15.51 -22.11 -0.99
CA LYS A 126 16.79 -22.58 -0.41
C LYS A 126 17.40 -21.58 0.57
N ILE A 127 16.83 -20.37 0.69
CA ILE A 127 17.29 -19.31 1.58
C ILE A 127 16.23 -19.12 2.68
N GLY A 128 16.64 -19.08 3.93
CA GLY A 128 15.81 -18.75 5.08
C GLY A 128 16.21 -17.38 5.63
N LEU A 129 15.26 -16.50 5.85
CA LEU A 129 15.47 -15.16 6.40
C LEU A 129 14.79 -15.02 7.76
N VAL A 130 15.52 -14.46 8.73
CA VAL A 130 15.00 -14.02 10.03
C VAL A 130 15.33 -12.55 10.20
N CYS A 131 14.31 -11.69 10.12
CA CYS A 131 14.46 -10.24 10.23
C CYS A 131 14.49 -9.78 11.68
N GLN A 132 14.95 -8.55 11.91
CA GLN A 132 14.98 -7.86 13.21
C GLN A 132 13.57 -7.75 13.82
N GLU A 133 12.58 -7.30 13.03
CA GLU A 133 11.18 -7.23 13.41
C GLU A 133 10.35 -8.18 12.54
N PRO A 134 10.08 -9.41 13.03
CA PRO A 134 9.32 -10.36 12.23
C PRO A 134 7.84 -9.96 12.13
N VAL A 135 7.32 -9.93 10.91
CA VAL A 135 5.91 -9.69 10.64
C VAL A 135 5.13 -11.00 10.81
N LEU A 136 4.12 -10.98 11.66
CA LEU A 136 3.13 -12.05 11.80
C LEU A 136 1.81 -11.62 11.16
N PHE A 137 1.20 -12.54 10.43
CA PHE A 137 -0.11 -12.34 9.83
C PHE A 137 -1.23 -12.50 10.86
N SER A 138 -2.33 -11.80 10.67
CA SER A 138 -3.54 -11.89 11.50
C SER A 138 -4.27 -13.24 11.29
N SER A 139 -3.59 -14.33 11.62
CA SER A 139 -4.03 -15.72 11.48
C SER A 139 -3.58 -16.55 12.70
N SER A 140 -3.72 -17.86 12.68
CA SER A 140 -3.22 -18.73 13.75
C SER A 140 -1.68 -18.80 13.77
N ILE A 141 -1.09 -19.21 14.90
CA ILE A 141 0.34 -19.48 15.01
C ILE A 141 0.73 -20.61 14.03
N MET A 142 -0.10 -21.62 13.90
CA MET A 142 0.10 -22.72 12.95
C MET A 142 0.23 -22.22 11.52
N GLU A 143 -0.72 -21.38 11.06
CA GLU A 143 -0.70 -20.80 9.72
C GLU A 143 0.51 -19.89 9.51
N ASN A 144 0.88 -19.10 10.53
CA ASN A 144 2.09 -18.27 10.48
C ASN A 144 3.37 -19.08 10.28
N ILE A 145 3.50 -20.24 10.91
CA ILE A 145 4.65 -21.13 10.75
C ILE A 145 4.55 -21.84 9.41
N ALA A 146 3.40 -22.37 9.04
CA ALA A 146 3.15 -23.06 7.78
C ALA A 146 3.43 -22.21 6.54
N TYR A 147 3.41 -20.88 6.68
CA TYR A 147 3.79 -19.95 5.61
C TYR A 147 5.23 -20.19 5.09
N GLY A 148 6.11 -20.82 5.87
CA GLY A 148 7.47 -21.17 5.46
C GLY A 148 7.54 -22.27 4.40
N LYS A 149 6.54 -23.16 4.33
CA LYS A 149 6.53 -24.32 3.41
C LYS A 149 5.13 -24.68 2.96
N GLU A 150 4.90 -24.70 1.64
CA GLU A 150 3.63 -25.14 1.06
C GLU A 150 3.34 -26.61 1.47
N ASN A 151 2.11 -26.89 1.88
CA ASN A 151 1.66 -28.23 2.31
C ASN A 151 2.44 -28.83 3.49
N ALA A 152 2.91 -28.01 4.43
CA ALA A 152 3.57 -28.47 5.63
C ALA A 152 2.62 -29.34 6.49
N THR A 153 3.12 -30.48 6.95
CA THR A 153 2.35 -31.36 7.85
C THR A 153 2.37 -30.81 9.28
N LEU A 154 1.37 -31.15 10.07
CA LEU A 154 1.32 -30.78 11.49
C LEU A 154 2.55 -31.28 12.26
N GLN A 155 3.07 -32.44 11.89
CA GLN A 155 4.27 -33.01 12.52
C GLN A 155 5.52 -32.18 12.22
N GLU A 156 5.72 -31.74 10.97
CA GLU A 156 6.83 -30.85 10.60
C GLU A 156 6.74 -29.52 11.34
N ILE A 157 5.54 -28.95 11.48
CA ILE A 157 5.30 -27.71 12.24
C ILE A 157 5.67 -27.91 13.71
N LYS A 158 5.28 -29.02 14.34
CA LYS A 158 5.64 -29.33 15.74
C LYS A 158 7.17 -29.45 15.90
N VAL A 159 7.85 -30.16 15.03
CA VAL A 159 9.33 -30.27 15.04
C VAL A 159 9.96 -28.88 14.90
N ALA A 160 9.48 -28.06 13.97
CA ALA A 160 10.00 -26.71 13.79
C ALA A 160 9.77 -25.82 15.04
N THR A 161 8.64 -25.97 15.73
CA THR A 161 8.38 -25.24 16.99
C THR A 161 9.29 -25.69 18.14
N GLU A 162 9.61 -26.98 18.21
CA GLU A 162 10.56 -27.51 19.21
C GLU A 162 11.95 -26.98 18.96
N LEU A 163 12.45 -27.07 17.74
CA LEU A 163 13.77 -26.55 17.34
C LEU A 163 13.92 -25.04 17.58
N ALA A 164 12.84 -24.28 17.38
CA ALA A 164 12.80 -22.84 17.63
C ALA A 164 12.59 -22.47 19.11
N ASN A 165 12.60 -23.42 20.06
CA ASN A 165 12.25 -23.21 21.47
C ASN A 165 10.87 -22.53 21.64
N ALA A 166 9.94 -22.71 20.69
CA ALA A 166 8.61 -22.09 20.69
C ALA A 166 7.54 -22.99 21.34
N ALA A 167 7.73 -24.31 21.34
CA ALA A 167 6.73 -25.28 21.79
C ALA A 167 6.23 -25.00 23.23
N LYS A 168 7.14 -24.66 24.16
CA LYS A 168 6.79 -24.42 25.58
C LYS A 168 5.79 -23.27 25.74
N PHE A 169 6.02 -22.12 25.12
CA PHE A 169 5.10 -20.98 25.27
C PHE A 169 3.81 -21.20 24.47
N ILE A 170 3.88 -21.85 23.31
CA ILE A 170 2.69 -22.16 22.48
C ILE A 170 1.75 -23.09 23.25
N ASN A 171 2.26 -24.14 23.89
CA ASN A 171 1.48 -25.08 24.68
C ASN A 171 0.84 -24.43 25.94
N ASN A 172 1.39 -23.32 26.42
CA ASN A 172 0.81 -22.56 27.53
C ASN A 172 -0.32 -21.61 27.09
N LEU A 173 -0.51 -21.43 25.77
CA LEU A 173 -1.63 -20.63 25.25
C LEU A 173 -2.93 -21.44 25.25
N PRO A 174 -4.08 -20.81 25.48
CA PRO A 174 -5.37 -21.53 25.60
C PRO A 174 -5.73 -22.40 24.40
N GLN A 175 -5.35 -22.00 23.19
CA GLN A 175 -5.64 -22.71 21.95
C GLN A 175 -4.37 -23.31 21.31
N GLY A 176 -3.21 -23.27 21.99
CA GLY A 176 -1.96 -23.79 21.47
C GLY A 176 -1.61 -23.21 20.10
N LEU A 177 -1.34 -24.07 19.12
CA LEU A 177 -1.02 -23.69 17.73
C LEU A 177 -2.16 -22.97 17.01
N ASP A 178 -3.42 -23.20 17.41
CA ASP A 178 -4.59 -22.56 16.79
C ASP A 178 -4.86 -21.15 17.35
N THR A 179 -4.06 -20.70 18.32
CA THR A 179 -4.18 -19.36 18.87
C THR A 179 -4.01 -18.33 17.76
N LYS A 180 -5.03 -17.49 17.56
CA LYS A 180 -4.98 -16.37 16.62
C LYS A 180 -4.11 -15.27 17.18
N VAL A 181 -3.15 -14.84 16.40
CA VAL A 181 -2.34 -13.65 16.69
C VAL A 181 -3.01 -12.43 16.05
N GLY A 182 -3.08 -11.33 16.80
CA GLY A 182 -3.62 -10.07 16.27
C GLY A 182 -2.75 -9.50 15.14
N GLU A 183 -3.21 -8.40 14.58
CA GLU A 183 -2.45 -7.68 13.56
C GLU A 183 -1.02 -7.40 14.04
N HIS A 184 -0.02 -7.74 13.23
CA HIS A 184 1.41 -7.70 13.57
C HIS A 184 1.80 -8.48 14.85
N GLY A 185 0.97 -9.44 15.32
CA GLY A 185 1.27 -10.22 16.52
C GLY A 185 1.27 -9.40 17.81
N THR A 186 0.42 -8.39 17.92
CA THR A 186 0.38 -7.45 19.08
C THR A 186 0.18 -8.12 20.43
N GLN A 187 -0.35 -9.36 20.47
CA GLN A 187 -0.57 -10.14 21.70
C GLN A 187 0.64 -10.95 22.16
N LEU A 188 1.74 -10.95 21.38
CA LEU A 188 2.94 -11.72 21.67
C LEU A 188 4.12 -10.81 22.04
N SER A 189 4.98 -11.28 22.94
CA SER A 189 6.25 -10.58 23.22
C SER A 189 7.20 -10.63 22.01
N GLY A 190 8.17 -9.71 21.95
CA GLY A 190 9.18 -9.68 20.90
C GLY A 190 9.89 -11.03 20.73
N GLY A 191 10.32 -11.66 21.84
CA GLY A 191 10.96 -12.97 21.81
C GLY A 191 10.04 -14.13 21.37
N GLN A 192 8.72 -14.03 21.61
CA GLN A 192 7.76 -15.01 21.12
C GLN A 192 7.57 -14.88 19.61
N LYS A 193 7.42 -13.63 19.10
CA LYS A 193 7.36 -13.35 17.66
C LYS A 193 8.61 -13.87 16.94
N GLN A 194 9.78 -13.61 17.50
CA GLN A 194 11.04 -14.04 16.92
C GLN A 194 11.13 -15.57 16.82
N ARG A 195 10.74 -16.30 17.86
CA ARG A 195 10.72 -17.77 17.84
C ARG A 195 9.74 -18.34 16.81
N ILE A 196 8.60 -17.70 16.57
CA ILE A 196 7.69 -18.08 15.49
C ILE A 196 8.33 -17.84 14.12
N ALA A 197 9.04 -16.72 13.93
CA ALA A 197 9.76 -16.44 12.70
C ALA A 197 10.91 -17.42 12.45
N ILE A 198 11.64 -17.80 13.51
CA ILE A 198 12.65 -18.85 13.44
C ILE A 198 12.03 -20.20 13.07
N ALA A 199 10.90 -20.58 13.69
CA ALA A 199 10.18 -21.80 13.32
C ALA A 199 9.74 -21.79 11.85
N ARG A 200 9.28 -20.65 11.34
CA ARG A 200 8.95 -20.43 9.91
C ARG A 200 10.18 -20.66 9.01
N ALA A 201 11.34 -20.15 9.40
CA ALA A 201 12.58 -20.31 8.65
C ALA A 201 13.10 -21.76 8.70
N ILE A 202 13.00 -22.43 9.86
CA ILE A 202 13.39 -23.85 10.04
C ILE A 202 12.54 -24.77 9.17
N LEU A 203 11.22 -24.55 9.15
CA LEU A 203 10.27 -25.37 8.41
C LEU A 203 10.59 -25.44 6.92
N LYS A 204 11.23 -24.39 6.41
CA LYS A 204 11.71 -24.28 5.02
C LYS A 204 12.89 -25.18 4.72
N ASP A 205 13.64 -25.59 5.74
CA ASP A 205 14.92 -26.35 5.66
C ASP A 205 15.93 -25.75 4.67
N PRO A 206 16.32 -24.47 4.87
CA PRO A 206 17.16 -23.76 3.92
C PRO A 206 18.62 -24.21 3.96
N ARG A 207 19.33 -24.12 2.83
CA ARG A 207 20.80 -24.29 2.75
C ARG A 207 21.55 -23.05 3.19
N ILE A 208 20.96 -21.88 2.95
CA ILE A 208 21.49 -20.58 3.33
C ILE A 208 20.56 -19.96 4.37
N LEU A 209 21.10 -19.48 5.48
CA LEU A 209 20.36 -18.82 6.54
C LEU A 209 20.86 -17.38 6.69
N LEU A 210 19.94 -16.43 6.60
CA LEU A 210 20.22 -15.00 6.74
C LEU A 210 19.57 -14.49 8.02
N LEU A 211 20.36 -13.91 8.91
CA LEU A 211 19.94 -13.41 10.20
C LEU A 211 20.24 -11.91 10.28
N ASP A 212 19.21 -11.08 10.20
CA ASP A 212 19.33 -9.63 10.30
C ASP A 212 18.94 -9.16 11.70
N GLU A 213 19.93 -8.93 12.54
CA GLU A 213 19.77 -8.44 13.92
C GLU A 213 18.73 -9.21 14.76
N ALA A 214 18.64 -10.51 14.58
CA ALA A 214 17.56 -11.34 15.09
C ALA A 214 17.38 -11.32 16.63
N THR A 215 18.29 -10.73 17.40
CA THR A 215 18.24 -10.65 18.87
C THR A 215 18.34 -9.25 19.43
N SER A 216 18.42 -8.19 18.59
CA SER A 216 18.76 -6.83 19.03
C SER A 216 17.69 -6.17 19.94
N ALA A 217 16.42 -6.48 19.72
CA ALA A 217 15.28 -5.88 20.43
C ALA A 217 14.73 -6.74 21.58
N LEU A 218 15.50 -7.73 22.08
CA LEU A 218 15.04 -8.69 23.09
C LEU A 218 15.62 -8.40 24.48
N ASP A 219 14.84 -8.69 25.51
CA ASP A 219 15.31 -8.77 26.89
C ASP A 219 16.30 -9.94 27.07
N ALA A 220 17.15 -9.90 28.07
CA ALA A 220 18.28 -10.84 28.26
C ALA A 220 17.83 -12.33 28.35
N GLU A 221 16.66 -12.61 28.96
CA GLU A 221 16.14 -13.97 29.08
C GLU A 221 15.61 -14.48 27.72
N SER A 222 14.80 -13.67 27.03
CA SER A 222 14.29 -13.98 25.69
C SER A 222 15.43 -14.14 24.68
N GLU A 223 16.44 -13.30 24.78
CA GLU A 223 17.65 -13.37 23.95
C GLU A 223 18.33 -14.73 24.07
N ARG A 224 18.61 -15.18 25.30
CA ARG A 224 19.27 -16.47 25.52
C ARG A 224 18.51 -17.63 24.88
N VAL A 225 17.18 -17.64 25.05
CA VAL A 225 16.33 -18.70 24.50
C VAL A 225 16.30 -18.65 22.95
N VAL A 226 16.30 -17.46 22.36
CA VAL A 226 16.35 -17.26 20.92
C VAL A 226 17.73 -17.66 20.36
N GLN A 227 18.83 -17.24 21.05
CA GLN A 227 20.18 -17.59 20.62
C GLN A 227 20.41 -19.10 20.62
N GLU A 228 19.96 -19.82 21.68
CA GLU A 228 20.00 -21.28 21.72
C GLU A 228 19.26 -21.94 20.54
N ALA A 229 18.13 -21.37 20.11
CA ALA A 229 17.42 -21.85 18.94
C ALA A 229 18.21 -21.57 17.65
N LEU A 230 18.77 -20.37 17.49
CA LEU A 230 19.58 -20.01 16.33
C LEU A 230 20.83 -20.90 16.20
N ASP A 231 21.56 -21.14 17.30
CA ASP A 231 22.76 -21.99 17.29
C ASP A 231 22.46 -23.41 16.80
N ARG A 232 21.30 -23.97 17.14
CA ARG A 232 20.88 -25.29 16.61
C ARG A 232 20.56 -25.27 15.12
N VAL A 233 20.00 -24.17 14.63
CA VAL A 233 19.54 -24.04 13.25
C VAL A 233 20.69 -23.72 12.31
N MET A 234 21.74 -23.05 12.78
CA MET A 234 22.91 -22.69 11.97
C MET A 234 23.77 -23.89 11.58
N VAL A 235 23.67 -25.02 12.29
CA VAL A 235 24.48 -26.22 12.06
C VAL A 235 24.28 -26.74 10.63
N ASN A 236 25.40 -26.98 9.92
CA ASN A 236 25.44 -27.50 8.53
C ASN A 236 24.74 -26.58 7.49
N ARG A 237 24.65 -25.28 7.76
CA ARG A 237 24.10 -24.28 6.82
C ARG A 237 25.09 -23.14 6.63
N THR A 238 25.11 -22.58 5.43
CA THR A 238 25.81 -21.32 5.21
C THR A 238 25.01 -20.21 5.88
N THR A 239 25.60 -19.55 6.88
CA THR A 239 24.87 -18.57 7.66
C THR A 239 25.51 -17.18 7.55
N VAL A 240 24.70 -16.18 7.24
CA VAL A 240 25.11 -14.76 7.27
C VAL A 240 24.39 -14.07 8.41
N VAL A 241 25.15 -13.54 9.36
CA VAL A 241 24.60 -12.89 10.57
C VAL A 241 24.99 -11.43 10.57
N VAL A 242 24.01 -10.52 10.55
CA VAL A 242 24.25 -9.13 10.92
C VAL A 242 24.19 -9.05 12.45
N ALA A 243 25.35 -8.88 13.06
CA ALA A 243 25.48 -8.99 14.49
C ALA A 243 25.82 -7.65 15.14
N HIS A 244 25.01 -7.26 16.13
CA HIS A 244 25.29 -6.16 17.06
C HIS A 244 25.85 -6.64 18.41
N ARG A 245 25.86 -7.94 18.66
CA ARG A 245 26.30 -8.53 19.93
C ARG A 245 27.56 -9.39 19.80
N LEU A 246 28.48 -9.16 20.71
CA LEU A 246 29.79 -9.82 20.73
C LEU A 246 29.67 -11.34 20.84
N SER A 247 28.68 -11.86 21.58
CA SER A 247 28.46 -13.31 21.74
C SER A 247 28.23 -14.01 20.40
N THR A 248 27.44 -13.42 19.51
CA THR A 248 27.15 -13.97 18.18
C THR A 248 28.35 -13.87 17.24
N VAL A 249 29.11 -12.76 17.33
CA VAL A 249 30.29 -12.52 16.49
C VAL A 249 31.43 -13.46 16.83
N ARG A 250 31.64 -13.73 18.12
CA ARG A 250 32.78 -14.52 18.62
C ARG A 250 32.79 -15.97 18.10
N ASN A 251 31.61 -16.54 17.88
CA ASN A 251 31.46 -17.94 17.45
C ASN A 251 31.39 -18.09 15.93
N ALA A 252 31.47 -17.00 15.16
CA ALA A 252 31.47 -17.05 13.71
C ALA A 252 32.81 -17.57 13.16
N ASP A 253 32.74 -18.38 12.11
CA ASP A 253 33.92 -18.88 11.39
C ASP A 253 34.67 -17.75 10.69
N MET A 254 33.94 -16.74 10.25
CA MET A 254 34.47 -15.57 9.57
C MET A 254 33.74 -14.30 10.03
N ILE A 255 34.50 -13.27 10.28
CA ILE A 255 33.99 -11.93 10.56
C ILE A 255 34.39 -11.01 9.41
N ALA A 256 33.44 -10.28 8.86
CA ALA A 256 33.65 -9.24 7.87
C ALA A 256 33.28 -7.89 8.47
N VAL A 257 34.27 -7.00 8.58
CA VAL A 257 34.08 -5.62 9.09
C VAL A 257 33.76 -4.70 7.94
N ILE A 258 32.59 -4.09 7.97
CA ILE A 258 32.10 -3.18 6.93
C ILE A 258 32.12 -1.76 7.47
N HIS A 259 32.81 -0.87 6.77
CA HIS A 259 32.85 0.55 7.06
C HIS A 259 32.58 1.37 5.80
N SER A 260 31.56 2.23 5.86
CA SER A 260 31.16 3.08 4.71
C SER A 260 31.07 2.32 3.39
N GLY A 261 30.36 1.18 3.38
CA GLY A 261 30.13 0.37 2.18
C GLY A 261 31.34 -0.44 1.67
N LYS A 262 32.47 -0.45 2.38
CA LYS A 262 33.67 -1.23 2.01
C LYS A 262 34.02 -2.24 3.07
N MET A 263 34.51 -3.41 2.67
CA MET A 263 35.04 -4.39 3.58
C MET A 263 36.46 -4.00 3.97
N VAL A 264 36.67 -3.63 5.23
CA VAL A 264 37.97 -3.14 5.73
C VAL A 264 38.81 -4.25 6.36
N GLU A 265 38.18 -5.21 7.00
CA GLU A 265 38.86 -6.35 7.63
C GLU A 265 38.06 -7.63 7.45
N LYS A 266 38.75 -8.76 7.34
CA LYS A 266 38.14 -10.09 7.26
C LYS A 266 39.05 -11.11 7.96
N GLY A 267 38.47 -11.95 8.81
CA GLY A 267 39.22 -12.99 9.52
C GLY A 267 38.39 -13.65 10.63
N SER A 268 38.99 -14.53 11.39
CA SER A 268 38.40 -15.08 12.61
C SER A 268 38.50 -14.09 13.78
N HIS A 269 37.71 -14.30 14.83
CA HIS A 269 37.77 -13.49 16.04
C HIS A 269 39.19 -13.38 16.63
N SER A 270 39.91 -14.51 16.69
CA SER A 270 41.28 -14.57 17.22
C SER A 270 42.32 -13.90 16.33
N GLU A 271 42.10 -13.89 15.02
CA GLU A 271 43.00 -13.21 14.06
C GLU A 271 42.83 -11.71 14.10
N LEU A 272 41.60 -11.22 14.09
CA LEU A 272 41.30 -9.78 14.10
C LEU A 272 41.67 -9.09 15.43
N LEU A 273 41.64 -9.80 16.56
CA LEU A 273 42.08 -9.26 17.82
C LEU A 273 43.62 -9.11 17.97
N LYS A 274 44.42 -9.74 17.08
CA LYS A 274 45.87 -9.53 17.08
C LYS A 274 46.27 -8.12 16.71
N ASP A 275 45.46 -7.49 15.84
CA ASP A 275 45.62 -6.08 15.50
C ASP A 275 44.85 -5.22 16.52
N SER A 276 45.56 -4.66 17.47
CA SER A 276 44.99 -3.82 18.52
C SER A 276 44.49 -2.46 18.03
N VAL A 277 44.89 -2.03 16.83
CA VAL A 277 44.49 -0.75 16.19
C VAL A 277 43.41 -0.98 15.15
N GLY A 278 43.19 -2.23 14.77
CA GLY A 278 42.22 -2.61 13.76
C GLY A 278 40.77 -2.19 14.07
N ALA A 279 39.97 -2.00 13.05
CA ALA A 279 38.58 -1.56 13.15
C ALA A 279 37.73 -2.52 14.01
N TYR A 280 37.97 -3.84 13.90
CA TYR A 280 37.32 -4.82 14.74
C TYR A 280 37.64 -4.64 16.23
N SER A 281 38.93 -4.46 16.58
CA SER A 281 39.36 -4.26 17.95
C SER A 281 38.79 -2.98 18.56
N GLN A 282 38.63 -1.92 17.75
CA GLN A 282 38.01 -0.67 18.18
C GLN A 282 36.51 -0.87 18.47
N LEU A 283 35.77 -1.59 17.59
CA LEU A 283 34.35 -1.90 17.78
C LEU A 283 34.13 -2.68 19.10
N ILE A 284 34.98 -3.68 19.38
CA ILE A 284 34.91 -4.47 20.62
C ILE A 284 35.10 -3.57 21.85
N ARG A 285 36.13 -2.70 21.87
CA ARG A 285 36.37 -1.78 22.98
C ARG A 285 35.21 -0.83 23.23
N CYS A 286 34.59 -0.30 22.17
CA CYS A 286 33.39 0.54 22.30
C CYS A 286 32.22 -0.20 22.94
N GLN A 287 32.01 -1.50 22.60
CA GLN A 287 30.96 -2.31 23.23
C GLN A 287 31.21 -2.65 24.68
N ASP A 288 32.47 -2.91 25.05
CA ASP A 288 32.85 -3.22 26.45
C ASP A 288 32.72 -1.99 27.34
N ILE A 289 33.06 -0.80 26.85
CA ILE A 289 32.89 0.47 27.58
C ILE A 289 31.40 0.75 27.87
N ASN A 290 30.54 0.52 26.92
CA ASN A 290 29.08 0.70 27.08
C ASN A 290 28.48 -0.27 28.12
N LYS A 291 28.99 -1.51 28.21
CA LYS A 291 28.57 -2.48 29.25
C LYS A 291 29.05 -2.10 30.63
N GLY A 292 30.19 -1.41 30.75
CA GLY A 292 30.74 -0.94 32.05
C GLY A 292 29.97 0.23 32.68
N HIS A 293 29.19 0.98 31.90
CA HIS A 293 28.38 2.10 32.41
C HIS A 293 27.01 1.67 32.96
N ASP A 294 26.51 0.49 32.63
CA ASP A 294 25.24 -0.04 33.16
C ASP A 294 25.37 -0.79 34.49
N ALA A 295 26.59 -1.04 34.96
CA ALA A 295 26.83 -1.59 36.29
C ALA A 295 26.91 -0.46 37.34
N LYS A 296 25.82 -0.22 38.08
CA LYS A 296 25.81 0.66 39.26
C LYS A 296 26.86 0.23 40.27
N PRO A 297 27.70 1.14 40.76
CA PRO A 297 28.49 0.85 41.94
C PRO A 297 27.60 0.94 43.19
N SER A 298 27.32 -0.20 43.83
CA SER A 298 26.91 -0.22 45.23
C SER A 298 28.15 -0.11 46.07
N ASP A 299 28.17 0.94 46.90
CA ASP A 299 28.90 1.12 48.17
C ASP A 299 30.41 0.80 48.25
N MET A 300 31.21 1.86 48.23
CA MET A 300 32.17 2.09 49.34
C MET A 300 32.66 3.54 49.33
N ALA A 301 32.39 4.21 50.44
CA ALA A 301 32.92 5.52 50.77
C ALA A 301 34.44 5.45 51.06
N SER A 302 35.19 6.37 50.54
CA SER A 302 36.09 7.28 51.26
C SER A 302 37.20 7.82 50.34
N GLY A 303 37.23 9.13 50.28
CA GLY A 303 38.32 10.04 50.35
C GLY A 303 39.50 9.92 49.42
N SER A 304 39.50 10.80 48.40
CA SER A 304 40.63 11.76 48.30
C SER A 304 40.39 12.68 47.05
N SER A 305 40.47 13.93 47.41
CA SER A 305 40.49 15.11 46.52
C SER A 305 41.72 15.07 45.62
N PHE A 306 41.57 15.26 44.32
CA PHE A 306 42.55 15.96 43.49
C PHE A 306 41.89 16.85 42.44
N ARG A 307 42.40 18.04 42.38
CA ARG A 307 42.00 19.23 41.65
C ARG A 307 42.34 19.17 40.14
N ASN A 308 41.42 19.73 39.37
CA ASN A 308 41.59 20.65 38.24
C ASN A 308 42.61 20.37 37.14
N SER A 309 42.12 20.33 35.93
CA SER A 309 42.51 21.36 34.94
C SER A 309 41.46 21.46 33.79
N ASN A 310 41.07 22.71 33.56
CA ASN A 310 40.16 23.19 32.53
C ASN A 310 40.66 22.85 31.12
N LEU A 311 39.75 22.38 30.28
CA LEU A 311 39.77 22.71 28.84
C LEU A 311 38.35 22.95 28.39
N ASN A 312 38.05 24.23 28.20
CA ASN A 312 36.87 24.73 27.52
C ASN A 312 36.92 24.34 26.03
N ILE A 313 35.97 23.57 25.58
CA ILE A 313 35.60 23.53 24.15
C ILE A 313 34.10 23.84 24.07
N SER A 314 33.83 24.95 23.44
CA SER A 314 32.52 25.51 23.17
C SER A 314 31.65 24.49 22.42
N ARG A 315 30.50 24.21 22.98
CA ARG A 315 29.48 23.39 22.37
C ARG A 315 28.28 24.30 22.13
N GLU A 316 28.11 24.74 20.89
CA GLU A 316 26.86 25.34 20.48
C GLU A 316 25.77 24.25 20.42
N GLY A 317 24.73 24.48 21.21
CA GLY A 317 23.62 23.57 21.33
C GLY A 317 22.55 23.87 20.28
N SER A 318 22.09 22.85 19.65
CA SER A 318 20.73 22.84 19.08
C SER A 318 19.85 21.89 19.87
N VAL A 319 18.91 22.48 20.59
CA VAL A 319 17.87 21.78 21.34
C VAL A 319 16.80 21.33 20.34
N ILE A 320 16.65 20.04 20.14
CA ILE A 320 15.46 19.46 19.51
C ILE A 320 14.67 18.75 20.60
N SER A 321 13.51 19.32 20.94
CA SER A 321 12.56 18.76 21.87
C SER A 321 11.90 17.51 21.31
N GLY A 322 12.08 16.37 21.97
CA GLY A 322 11.34 15.14 21.71
C GLY A 322 9.92 15.24 22.25
N GLY A 323 8.93 15.27 21.36
CA GLY A 323 7.52 15.12 21.72
C GLY A 323 7.13 13.66 21.73
N THR A 324 6.88 13.11 22.92
CA THR A 324 6.22 11.81 23.10
C THR A 324 4.74 11.96 22.84
N SER A 325 4.24 11.38 21.75
CA SER A 325 2.79 11.26 21.49
C SER A 325 2.29 9.95 22.08
N SER A 326 1.56 10.05 23.19
CA SER A 326 0.75 8.97 23.74
C SER A 326 -0.52 8.81 22.90
N PHE A 327 -0.73 7.64 22.32
CA PHE A 327 -2.00 7.26 21.70
C PHE A 327 -3.02 6.90 22.79
N GLY A 328 -3.95 7.81 23.03
CA GLY A 328 -5.16 7.57 23.82
C GLY A 328 -6.22 6.88 22.99
N ASN A 329 -6.61 5.70 23.44
CA ASN A 329 -7.71 4.90 22.93
C ASN A 329 -9.05 5.54 23.30
N SER A 330 -9.87 5.98 22.35
CA SER A 330 -11.27 6.29 22.58
C SER A 330 -12.17 5.67 21.53
N SER A 331 -12.77 4.56 21.94
CA SER A 331 -13.91 3.93 21.26
C SER A 331 -15.10 4.89 21.25
N ARG A 332 -15.53 5.35 20.07
CA ARG A 332 -16.85 5.95 19.89
C ARG A 332 -17.67 5.11 18.93
N HIS A 333 -18.70 4.51 19.51
CA HIS A 333 -19.83 3.96 18.79
C HIS A 333 -20.48 5.03 17.91
N HIS A 334 -20.51 4.81 16.59
CA HIS A 334 -21.40 5.53 15.70
C HIS A 334 -22.67 4.71 15.48
N SER A 335 -23.73 5.14 16.14
CA SER A 335 -25.10 4.77 15.80
C SER A 335 -25.48 5.41 14.47
N LEU A 336 -25.99 4.61 13.55
CA LEU A 336 -26.57 5.00 12.28
C LEU A 336 -27.82 5.87 12.53
N ASN A 337 -27.73 7.16 12.24
CA ASN A 337 -28.90 8.00 12.04
C ASN A 337 -29.26 8.04 10.56
N VAL A 338 -30.26 7.25 10.21
CA VAL A 338 -30.98 7.29 8.94
C VAL A 338 -32.12 8.30 9.09
N LEU A 339 -31.82 9.59 9.10
CA LEU A 339 -32.82 10.64 8.86
C LEU A 339 -32.10 11.97 8.56
N GLY A 340 -31.87 12.26 7.27
CA GLY A 340 -31.19 13.49 6.86
C GLY A 340 -31.15 13.69 5.36
N LEU A 341 -32.15 13.20 4.61
CA LEU A 341 -32.12 13.26 3.14
C LEU A 341 -32.96 14.40 2.56
N PHE A 342 -33.32 15.42 3.33
CA PHE A 342 -33.98 16.62 2.78
C PHE A 342 -33.62 17.86 3.58
N ALA A 343 -32.44 18.44 3.31
CA ALA A 343 -32.23 19.88 3.56
C ALA A 343 -30.94 20.32 2.85
N GLY A 344 -31.09 21.17 1.85
CA GLY A 344 -30.38 22.42 1.61
C GLY A 344 -28.86 22.41 1.55
N LEU A 345 -28.38 22.70 0.36
CA LEU A 345 -27.11 23.36 0.06
C LEU A 345 -26.69 24.33 1.18
N ASP A 346 -25.53 24.06 1.78
CA ASP A 346 -24.74 25.16 2.34
C ASP A 346 -23.25 24.92 2.01
N LEU A 347 -22.69 25.92 1.35
CA LEU A 347 -21.27 26.02 0.97
C LEU A 347 -20.51 26.58 2.17
N GLY A 348 -19.88 25.71 2.94
CA GLY A 348 -18.98 26.05 4.03
C GLY A 348 -17.58 25.53 3.78
N SER A 349 -16.68 26.42 3.41
CA SER A 349 -15.26 26.19 3.23
C SER A 349 -14.60 25.80 4.54
N GLY A 350 -13.97 24.63 4.59
CA GLY A 350 -13.08 24.17 5.65
C GLY A 350 -11.73 23.76 5.05
N SER A 351 -10.85 24.74 4.88
CA SER A 351 -9.48 24.58 4.42
C SER A 351 -8.62 23.99 5.54
N GLN A 352 -8.18 22.76 5.43
CA GLN A 352 -7.02 22.26 6.17
C GLN A 352 -5.77 22.41 5.30
N ARG A 353 -4.89 23.26 5.78
CA ARG A 353 -3.56 23.52 5.22
C ARG A 353 -2.67 22.31 5.49
N VAL A 354 -2.23 21.66 4.42
CA VAL A 354 -1.01 20.86 4.40
C VAL A 354 0.00 21.66 3.58
N GLY A 355 1.10 22.03 4.22
CA GLY A 355 2.16 22.80 3.56
C GLY A 355 2.76 22.01 2.41
N GLN A 356 2.74 22.58 1.22
CA GLN A 356 3.54 22.18 0.08
C GLN A 356 4.65 23.19 -0.08
N GLU A 357 5.87 22.73 0.09
CA GLU A 357 7.04 23.41 -0.44
C GLU A 357 7.01 23.31 -1.97
N GLU A 358 6.98 24.48 -2.61
CA GLU A 358 7.10 24.59 -4.06
C GLU A 358 8.57 24.48 -4.46
N THR A 359 8.90 23.45 -5.23
CA THR A 359 9.98 23.55 -6.21
C THR A 359 9.35 23.45 -7.60
N GLY A 360 9.38 24.58 -8.29
CA GLY A 360 8.81 24.71 -9.62
C GLY A 360 9.58 23.91 -10.66
N THR A 361 8.85 23.05 -11.34
CA THR A 361 9.04 22.74 -12.76
C THR A 361 7.69 22.36 -13.32
N THR A 362 7.05 23.33 -13.95
CA THR A 362 5.80 23.17 -14.70
C THR A 362 6.10 22.41 -16.00
N SER A 363 6.29 21.11 -15.90
CA SER A 363 6.09 20.23 -17.04
C SER A 363 4.59 20.01 -17.16
N GLN A 364 3.98 20.53 -18.21
CA GLN A 364 2.63 20.15 -18.66
C GLN A 364 2.65 18.64 -18.94
N GLU A 365 2.41 17.83 -17.91
CA GLU A 365 1.95 16.46 -18.10
C GLU A 365 0.59 16.54 -18.78
N SER A 366 0.60 16.42 -20.10
CA SER A 366 -0.61 16.14 -20.87
C SER A 366 -1.28 14.95 -20.18
N LEU A 367 -2.43 15.19 -19.54
CA LEU A 367 -3.25 14.18 -18.88
C LEU A 367 -3.39 12.96 -19.81
N ARG A 368 -2.56 11.95 -19.62
CA ARG A 368 -2.62 10.70 -20.37
C ARG A 368 -3.93 10.03 -20.03
N LYS A 369 -4.89 10.15 -20.93
CA LYS A 369 -6.26 9.66 -20.76
C LYS A 369 -6.33 8.17 -21.09
N VAL A 370 -6.86 7.37 -20.19
CA VAL A 370 -7.23 5.98 -20.54
C VAL A 370 -8.34 5.99 -21.57
N SER A 371 -8.21 5.17 -22.61
CA SER A 371 -9.28 4.95 -23.56
C SER A 371 -10.51 4.37 -22.84
N LEU A 372 -11.64 5.05 -22.95
CA LEU A 372 -12.94 4.62 -22.40
C LEU A 372 -13.35 3.23 -22.91
N THR A 373 -12.89 2.87 -24.13
CA THR A 373 -13.12 1.55 -24.71
C THR A 373 -12.57 0.41 -23.85
N ARG A 374 -11.49 0.66 -23.11
CA ARG A 374 -10.89 -0.33 -22.22
C ARG A 374 -11.72 -0.55 -20.95
N ILE A 375 -12.25 0.54 -20.36
CA ILE A 375 -13.16 0.46 -19.22
C ILE A 375 -14.45 -0.25 -19.65
N ALA A 376 -14.98 0.08 -20.84
CA ALA A 376 -16.15 -0.57 -21.43
C ALA A 376 -15.91 -2.06 -21.70
N ALA A 377 -14.70 -2.43 -22.16
CA ALA A 377 -14.34 -3.83 -22.41
C ALA A 377 -14.33 -4.67 -21.12
N LEU A 378 -13.90 -4.10 -19.99
CA LEU A 378 -13.95 -4.76 -18.68
C LEU A 378 -15.39 -4.92 -18.16
N ASN A 379 -16.31 -4.11 -18.64
CA ASN A 379 -17.73 -4.16 -18.26
C ASN A 379 -18.59 -5.00 -19.22
N LYS A 380 -17.98 -5.76 -20.16
CA LYS A 380 -18.69 -6.63 -21.10
C LYS A 380 -19.73 -7.56 -20.45
N PRO A 381 -19.46 -8.26 -19.33
CA PRO A 381 -20.43 -9.14 -18.71
C PRO A 381 -21.68 -8.41 -18.17
N GLU A 382 -21.57 -7.13 -17.86
CA GLU A 382 -22.65 -6.31 -17.32
C GLU A 382 -23.41 -5.50 -18.39
N ILE A 383 -23.09 -5.68 -19.68
CA ILE A 383 -23.79 -5.02 -20.80
C ILE A 383 -25.31 -5.20 -20.74
N PRO A 384 -25.89 -6.40 -20.47
CA PRO A 384 -27.35 -6.54 -20.37
C PRO A 384 -27.97 -5.66 -19.27
N VAL A 385 -27.30 -5.56 -18.12
CA VAL A 385 -27.76 -4.71 -17.00
C VAL A 385 -27.65 -3.23 -17.36
N LEU A 386 -26.58 -2.83 -18.02
CA LEU A 386 -26.40 -1.47 -18.51
C LEU A 386 -27.43 -1.09 -19.58
N LEU A 387 -27.74 -1.98 -20.53
CA LEU A 387 -28.77 -1.75 -21.52
C LEU A 387 -30.14 -1.57 -20.88
N LEU A 388 -30.50 -2.43 -19.94
CA LEU A 388 -31.74 -2.27 -19.19
C LEU A 388 -31.75 -0.94 -18.42
N GLY A 389 -30.63 -0.60 -17.76
CA GLY A 389 -30.44 0.67 -17.07
C GLY A 389 -30.58 1.88 -17.99
N THR A 390 -30.04 1.83 -19.23
CA THR A 390 -30.20 2.92 -20.22
C THR A 390 -31.64 3.11 -20.65
N VAL A 391 -32.40 2.02 -20.83
CA VAL A 391 -33.84 2.11 -21.14
C VAL A 391 -34.61 2.76 -19.99
N VAL A 392 -34.36 2.31 -18.78
CA VAL A 392 -34.99 2.89 -17.57
C VAL A 392 -34.59 4.36 -17.39
N ALA A 393 -33.32 4.72 -17.63
CA ALA A 393 -32.86 6.11 -17.59
C ALA A 393 -33.50 6.98 -18.67
N ALA A 394 -33.71 6.45 -19.86
CA ALA A 394 -34.41 7.16 -20.94
C ALA A 394 -35.89 7.44 -20.60
N ILE A 395 -36.57 6.46 -19.99
CA ILE A 395 -37.95 6.63 -19.50
C ILE A 395 -37.96 7.71 -18.40
N ASN A 396 -37.04 7.65 -17.44
CA ASN A 396 -36.94 8.63 -16.37
C ASN A 396 -36.65 10.04 -16.90
N GLY A 397 -35.80 10.17 -17.93
CA GLY A 397 -35.51 11.43 -18.59
C GLY A 397 -36.71 12.05 -19.29
N ALA A 398 -37.62 11.24 -19.86
CA ALA A 398 -38.83 11.72 -20.52
C ALA A 398 -39.92 12.22 -19.51
N ILE A 399 -39.88 11.79 -18.26
CA ILE A 399 -40.88 12.17 -17.25
C ILE A 399 -40.97 13.69 -17.09
N PHE A 400 -39.83 14.39 -17.04
CA PHE A 400 -39.81 15.85 -16.77
C PHE A 400 -40.44 16.66 -17.93
N PRO A 401 -40.16 16.44 -19.22
CA PRO A 401 -40.85 17.11 -20.29
C PRO A 401 -42.35 16.76 -20.36
N LEU A 402 -42.73 15.50 -20.08
CA LEU A 402 -44.14 15.10 -20.00
C LEU A 402 -44.91 15.84 -18.90
N PHE A 403 -44.25 16.05 -17.74
CA PHE A 403 -44.81 16.85 -16.65
C PHE A 403 -45.14 18.28 -17.12
N GLY A 404 -44.30 18.90 -17.95
CA GLY A 404 -44.53 20.20 -18.56
C GLY A 404 -45.80 20.26 -19.40
N ILE A 405 -46.04 19.21 -20.25
CA ILE A 405 -47.26 19.09 -21.03
C ILE A 405 -48.49 19.00 -20.11
N LEU A 406 -48.41 18.16 -19.08
CA LEU A 406 -49.50 17.97 -18.12
C LEU A 406 -49.89 19.28 -17.43
N ILE A 407 -48.91 20.07 -16.97
CA ILE A 407 -49.19 21.39 -16.40
C ILE A 407 -49.89 22.28 -17.40
N SER A 408 -49.43 22.34 -18.66
CA SER A 408 -50.05 23.15 -19.69
C SER A 408 -51.53 22.76 -19.95
N ARG A 409 -51.82 21.47 -19.98
CA ARG A 409 -53.19 20.94 -20.17
C ARG A 409 -54.08 21.18 -18.94
N VAL A 410 -53.54 21.12 -17.75
CA VAL A 410 -54.30 21.46 -16.53
C VAL A 410 -54.64 22.93 -16.53
N ILE A 411 -53.71 23.82 -16.89
CA ILE A 411 -53.98 25.26 -17.02
C ILE A 411 -55.07 25.54 -18.05
N GLU A 412 -54.99 24.89 -19.23
CA GLU A 412 -56.02 25.01 -20.28
C GLU A 412 -57.41 24.60 -19.76
N ALA A 413 -57.49 23.56 -18.93
CA ALA A 413 -58.75 23.07 -18.37
C ALA A 413 -59.44 24.11 -17.47
N PHE A 414 -58.70 25.01 -16.81
CA PHE A 414 -59.30 26.07 -15.97
C PHE A 414 -60.08 27.12 -16.75
N PHE A 415 -59.86 27.23 -18.05
CA PHE A 415 -60.59 28.18 -18.89
C PHE A 415 -61.85 27.57 -19.53
N LYS A 416 -62.22 26.29 -19.19
CA LYS A 416 -63.38 25.59 -19.70
C LYS A 416 -64.64 25.78 -18.81
N PRO A 417 -65.86 25.57 -19.35
CA PRO A 417 -67.10 25.59 -18.55
C PRO A 417 -67.09 24.59 -17.42
N ALA A 418 -67.83 24.90 -16.29
CA ALA A 418 -67.78 24.19 -15.03
C ALA A 418 -68.00 22.64 -15.12
N ASP A 419 -68.87 22.18 -16.03
CA ASP A 419 -69.17 20.76 -16.19
C ASP A 419 -68.01 20.01 -16.87
N GLN A 420 -67.36 20.65 -17.82
CA GLN A 420 -66.17 20.08 -18.50
C GLN A 420 -64.93 20.19 -17.61
N LEU A 421 -64.81 21.26 -16.85
CA LEU A 421 -63.72 21.45 -15.88
C LEU A 421 -63.63 20.29 -14.88
N LYS A 422 -64.75 19.83 -14.31
CA LYS A 422 -64.76 18.70 -13.35
C LYS A 422 -64.30 17.39 -14.00
N LYS A 423 -64.68 17.10 -15.24
CA LYS A 423 -64.28 15.89 -15.97
C LYS A 423 -62.79 15.95 -16.30
N ASP A 424 -62.33 17.05 -16.87
CA ASP A 424 -60.94 17.21 -17.30
C ASP A 424 -59.99 17.26 -16.08
N SER A 425 -60.34 17.93 -15.00
CA SER A 425 -59.57 17.92 -13.74
C SER A 425 -59.39 16.54 -13.16
N ARG A 426 -60.43 15.70 -13.14
CA ARG A 426 -60.34 14.32 -12.61
C ARG A 426 -59.44 13.48 -13.53
N PHE A 427 -59.57 13.63 -14.84
CA PHE A 427 -58.73 12.88 -15.81
C PHE A 427 -57.26 13.25 -15.66
N TRP A 428 -56.93 14.54 -15.65
CA TRP A 428 -55.54 14.98 -15.50
C TRP A 428 -54.96 14.69 -14.14
N ALA A 429 -55.76 14.72 -13.06
CA ALA A 429 -55.31 14.32 -11.72
C ALA A 429 -54.90 12.81 -11.68
N ILE A 430 -55.67 11.94 -12.34
CA ILE A 430 -55.31 10.52 -12.42
C ILE A 430 -53.99 10.33 -13.17
N ILE A 431 -53.79 11.04 -14.29
CA ILE A 431 -52.53 10.98 -15.05
C ILE A 431 -51.37 11.49 -14.23
N PHE A 432 -51.57 12.56 -13.44
CA PHE A 432 -50.56 13.09 -12.55
C PHE A 432 -50.11 12.05 -11.48
N VAL A 433 -51.08 11.37 -10.87
CA VAL A 433 -50.81 10.30 -9.92
C VAL A 433 -50.09 9.13 -10.59
N ALA A 434 -50.53 8.73 -11.81
CA ALA A 434 -49.86 7.67 -12.56
C ALA A 434 -48.42 8.02 -12.90
N LEU A 435 -48.14 9.28 -13.30
CA LEU A 435 -46.78 9.75 -13.58
C LEU A 435 -45.91 9.74 -12.32
N GLY A 436 -46.49 10.15 -11.17
CA GLY A 436 -45.82 10.11 -9.88
C GLY A 436 -45.45 8.69 -9.45
N VAL A 437 -46.38 7.73 -9.59
CA VAL A 437 -46.12 6.32 -9.30
C VAL A 437 -45.03 5.76 -10.23
N THR A 438 -45.10 6.10 -11.52
CA THR A 438 -44.06 5.69 -12.50
C THR A 438 -42.69 6.22 -12.08
N SER A 439 -42.59 7.49 -11.70
CA SER A 439 -41.34 8.10 -11.24
C SER A 439 -40.80 7.41 -9.98
N LEU A 440 -41.68 7.06 -9.04
CA LEU A 440 -41.33 6.38 -7.80
C LEU A 440 -40.70 4.99 -8.04
N ILE A 441 -41.09 4.30 -9.12
CA ILE A 441 -40.56 2.98 -9.49
C ILE A 441 -39.30 3.12 -10.37
N VAL A 442 -39.35 4.00 -11.36
CA VAL A 442 -38.31 4.12 -12.39
C VAL A 442 -37.02 4.71 -11.83
N SER A 443 -37.11 5.74 -10.96
CA SER A 443 -35.92 6.43 -10.45
C SER A 443 -35.03 5.53 -9.56
N PRO A 444 -35.54 4.78 -8.57
CA PRO A 444 -34.73 3.83 -7.80
C PRO A 444 -34.23 2.66 -8.65
N SER A 445 -35.04 2.18 -9.61
CA SER A 445 -34.63 1.10 -10.53
C SER A 445 -33.44 1.49 -11.38
N GLN A 446 -33.44 2.73 -11.90
CA GLN A 446 -32.30 3.30 -12.62
C GLN A 446 -31.04 3.31 -11.76
N MET A 447 -31.10 3.88 -10.55
CA MET A 447 -29.95 3.94 -9.63
C MET A 447 -29.44 2.54 -9.28
N TYR A 448 -30.33 1.60 -9.02
CA TYR A 448 -29.95 0.23 -8.68
C TYR A 448 -29.21 -0.49 -9.82
N LEU A 449 -29.72 -0.42 -11.04
CA LEU A 449 -29.10 -1.09 -12.20
C LEU A 449 -27.69 -0.56 -12.49
N PHE A 450 -27.51 0.75 -12.48
CA PHE A 450 -26.20 1.36 -12.69
C PHE A 450 -25.25 1.12 -11.52
N ALA A 451 -25.76 1.12 -10.28
CA ALA A 451 -24.96 0.80 -9.09
C ALA A 451 -24.45 -0.65 -9.09
N VAL A 452 -25.27 -1.61 -9.54
CA VAL A 452 -24.87 -3.01 -9.67
C VAL A 452 -23.76 -3.17 -10.72
N ALA A 453 -23.93 -2.54 -11.90
CA ALA A 453 -22.93 -2.60 -12.96
C ALA A 453 -21.60 -1.95 -12.53
N GLY A 454 -21.66 -0.75 -11.95
CA GLY A 454 -20.48 -0.05 -11.41
C GLY A 454 -19.81 -0.81 -10.28
N GLY A 455 -20.58 -1.42 -9.35
CA GLY A 455 -20.05 -2.19 -8.23
C GLY A 455 -19.31 -3.46 -8.66
N LYS A 456 -19.81 -4.17 -9.68
CA LYS A 456 -19.12 -5.34 -10.24
C LYS A 456 -17.83 -4.97 -10.97
N LEU A 457 -17.86 -3.90 -11.76
CA LEU A 457 -16.69 -3.38 -12.45
C LEU A 457 -15.58 -3.02 -11.46
N ILE A 458 -15.93 -2.29 -10.40
CA ILE A 458 -14.95 -1.83 -9.42
C ILE A 458 -14.30 -3.00 -8.70
N ARG A 459 -15.10 -3.98 -8.25
CA ARG A 459 -14.56 -5.17 -7.59
C ARG A 459 -13.55 -5.89 -8.48
N ARG A 460 -13.81 -5.98 -9.79
CA ARG A 460 -12.90 -6.59 -10.76
C ARG A 460 -11.60 -5.80 -10.89
N ILE A 461 -11.67 -4.46 -11.02
CA ILE A 461 -10.49 -3.60 -11.12
C ILE A 461 -9.68 -3.64 -9.83
N GLN A 462 -10.33 -3.59 -8.67
CA GLN A 462 -9.67 -3.71 -7.36
C GLN A 462 -8.93 -5.04 -7.23
N SER A 463 -9.59 -6.16 -7.58
CA SER A 463 -8.96 -7.49 -7.54
C SER A 463 -7.73 -7.57 -8.44
N MET A 464 -7.84 -7.09 -9.69
CA MET A 464 -6.72 -7.08 -10.64
C MET A 464 -5.57 -6.18 -10.16
N CYS A 465 -5.89 -5.01 -9.61
CA CYS A 465 -4.89 -4.07 -9.11
C CYS A 465 -4.19 -4.62 -7.86
N PHE A 466 -4.95 -5.21 -6.93
CA PHE A 466 -4.41 -5.84 -5.73
C PHE A 466 -3.54 -7.04 -6.05
N GLU A 467 -4.03 -7.96 -6.91
CA GLU A 467 -3.26 -9.10 -7.39
C GLU A 467 -1.93 -8.64 -8.00
N LYS A 468 -1.96 -7.61 -8.83
CA LYS A 468 -0.74 -7.09 -9.46
C LYS A 468 0.18 -6.40 -8.45
N ALA A 469 -0.37 -5.65 -7.48
CA ALA A 469 0.41 -5.00 -6.44
C ALA A 469 1.17 -6.02 -5.58
N VAL A 470 0.55 -7.14 -5.21
CA VAL A 470 1.20 -8.22 -4.43
C VAL A 470 2.38 -8.86 -5.19
N HIS A 471 2.37 -8.78 -6.53
CA HIS A 471 3.45 -9.33 -7.37
C HIS A 471 4.56 -8.32 -7.70
N MET A 472 4.48 -7.08 -7.18
CA MET A 472 5.54 -6.10 -7.38
C MET A 472 6.75 -6.39 -6.50
N GLU A 473 7.92 -5.98 -6.99
CA GLU A 473 9.18 -6.02 -6.24
C GLU A 473 9.18 -5.05 -5.05
N VAL A 474 10.03 -5.32 -4.06
CA VAL A 474 10.15 -4.52 -2.83
C VAL A 474 10.49 -3.06 -3.15
N SER A 475 11.41 -2.83 -4.10
CA SER A 475 11.85 -1.51 -4.53
C SER A 475 10.71 -0.60 -5.03
N TRP A 476 9.64 -1.18 -5.58
CA TRP A 476 8.47 -0.42 -6.01
C TRP A 476 7.68 0.17 -4.83
N PHE A 477 7.65 -0.52 -3.69
CA PHE A 477 6.99 -0.04 -2.46
C PHE A 477 7.81 1.01 -1.70
N ASP A 478 9.11 1.13 -1.97
CA ASP A 478 9.97 2.14 -1.36
C ASP A 478 9.68 3.55 -1.92
N GLU A 479 9.07 3.63 -3.09
CA GLU A 479 8.59 4.89 -3.64
C GLU A 479 7.41 5.41 -2.81
N PRO A 480 7.43 6.67 -2.32
CA PRO A 480 6.38 7.21 -1.45
C PRO A 480 4.97 7.11 -2.07
N GLU A 481 4.89 7.22 -3.40
CA GLU A 481 3.64 7.11 -4.15
C GLU A 481 3.05 5.68 -4.16
N ASN A 482 3.86 4.67 -3.91
CA ASN A 482 3.48 3.25 -3.99
C ASN A 482 3.50 2.56 -2.63
N SER A 483 3.71 3.31 -1.54
CA SER A 483 3.68 2.75 -0.19
C SER A 483 2.37 1.99 0.08
N SER A 484 2.39 1.01 0.98
CA SER A 484 1.23 0.17 1.30
C SER A 484 -0.01 0.98 1.70
N GLY A 485 0.18 2.07 2.45
CA GLY A 485 -0.90 3.00 2.81
C GLY A 485 -1.48 3.74 1.61
N THR A 486 -0.61 4.24 0.72
CA THR A 486 -1.02 4.92 -0.53
C THR A 486 -1.76 3.96 -1.45
N MET A 487 -1.29 2.71 -1.58
CA MET A 487 -1.98 1.69 -2.37
C MET A 487 -3.35 1.33 -1.78
N GLY A 488 -3.48 1.23 -0.47
CA GLY A 488 -4.77 1.04 0.20
C GLY A 488 -5.74 2.20 -0.09
N ALA A 489 -5.27 3.43 -0.02
CA ALA A 489 -6.04 4.62 -0.39
C ALA A 489 -6.45 4.62 -1.87
N ARG A 490 -5.54 4.27 -2.80
CA ARG A 490 -5.87 4.13 -4.23
C ARG A 490 -6.94 3.07 -4.48
N LEU A 491 -6.82 1.89 -3.88
CA LEU A 491 -7.82 0.82 -4.01
C LEU A 491 -9.20 1.22 -3.48
N SER A 492 -9.27 2.16 -2.53
CA SER A 492 -10.53 2.69 -1.98
C SER A 492 -11.03 3.89 -2.78
N THR A 493 -10.25 4.96 -2.87
CA THR A 493 -10.67 6.28 -3.38
C THR A 493 -10.75 6.30 -4.90
N ASP A 494 -9.69 5.85 -5.61
CA ASP A 494 -9.68 5.86 -7.08
C ASP A 494 -10.73 4.90 -7.63
N ALA A 495 -10.93 3.78 -6.95
CA ALA A 495 -11.97 2.85 -7.26
C ALA A 495 -13.37 3.48 -7.11
N ALA A 496 -13.64 4.26 -6.09
CA ALA A 496 -14.90 4.97 -5.92
C ALA A 496 -15.14 5.99 -7.06
N LEU A 497 -14.09 6.69 -7.52
CA LEU A 497 -14.17 7.62 -8.65
C LEU A 497 -14.52 6.90 -9.96
N ILE A 498 -13.97 5.72 -10.20
CA ILE A 498 -14.32 4.90 -11.39
C ILE A 498 -15.77 4.42 -11.31
N ARG A 499 -16.24 4.06 -10.11
CA ARG A 499 -17.64 3.71 -9.91
C ARG A 499 -18.55 4.90 -10.23
N ALA A 500 -18.23 6.09 -9.74
CA ALA A 500 -19.01 7.29 -10.03
C ALA A 500 -19.07 7.58 -11.53
N LEU A 501 -17.98 7.32 -12.27
CA LEU A 501 -17.96 7.48 -13.72
C LEU A 501 -18.94 6.56 -14.44
N VAL A 502 -18.92 5.26 -14.15
CA VAL A 502 -19.73 4.26 -14.87
C VAL A 502 -21.14 4.14 -14.30
N GLY A 503 -21.31 4.36 -13.00
CA GLY A 503 -22.62 4.33 -12.34
C GLY A 503 -23.36 5.67 -12.51
N ASP A 504 -22.93 6.66 -11.73
CA ASP A 504 -23.71 7.89 -11.54
C ASP A 504 -23.62 8.81 -12.77
N ALA A 505 -22.39 9.07 -13.29
CA ALA A 505 -22.21 10.02 -14.38
C ALA A 505 -22.82 9.51 -15.71
N LEU A 506 -22.65 8.23 -16.00
CA LEU A 506 -23.25 7.62 -17.21
C LEU A 506 -24.78 7.60 -17.12
N SER A 507 -25.33 7.24 -15.96
CA SER A 507 -26.77 7.25 -15.68
C SER A 507 -27.40 8.62 -15.91
N LEU A 508 -26.79 9.67 -15.32
CA LEU A 508 -27.23 11.04 -15.48
C LEU A 508 -27.05 11.57 -16.91
N ALA A 509 -25.97 11.18 -17.60
CA ALA A 509 -25.74 11.57 -18.98
C ALA A 509 -26.84 11.03 -19.91
N VAL A 510 -27.19 9.75 -19.76
CA VAL A 510 -28.27 9.11 -20.53
C VAL A 510 -29.62 9.76 -20.21
N GLN A 511 -29.92 9.97 -18.94
CA GLN A 511 -31.15 10.62 -18.50
C GLN A 511 -31.29 12.04 -19.06
N ASN A 512 -30.21 12.85 -18.99
CA ASN A 512 -30.23 14.22 -19.53
C ASN A 512 -30.35 14.25 -21.05
N ALA A 513 -29.68 13.33 -21.76
CA ALA A 513 -29.81 13.20 -23.20
C ALA A 513 -31.27 12.82 -23.62
N ALA A 514 -31.87 11.88 -22.92
CA ALA A 514 -33.26 11.48 -23.15
C ALA A 514 -34.24 12.61 -22.82
N SER A 515 -34.01 13.35 -21.74
CA SER A 515 -34.81 14.53 -21.39
C SER A 515 -34.71 15.63 -22.43
N ALA A 516 -33.51 15.91 -22.95
CA ALA A 516 -33.32 16.90 -23.99
C ALA A 516 -33.99 16.47 -25.32
N ALA A 517 -33.81 15.20 -25.70
CA ALA A 517 -34.44 14.66 -26.94
C ALA A 517 -35.96 14.68 -26.85
N SER A 518 -36.56 14.20 -25.77
CA SER A 518 -38.02 14.22 -25.58
C SER A 518 -38.56 15.65 -25.50
N GLY A 519 -37.88 16.57 -24.83
CA GLY A 519 -38.24 17.98 -24.78
C GLY A 519 -38.21 18.66 -26.15
N LEU A 520 -37.19 18.36 -27.00
CA LEU A 520 -37.12 18.85 -28.37
C LEU A 520 -38.28 18.29 -29.25
N ILE A 521 -38.53 16.99 -29.16
CA ILE A 521 -39.64 16.36 -29.90
C ILE A 521 -40.94 17.04 -29.52
N ILE A 522 -41.24 17.24 -28.26
CA ILE A 522 -42.42 17.90 -27.77
C ILE A 522 -42.51 19.37 -28.28
N ALA A 523 -41.40 20.11 -28.22
CA ALA A 523 -41.36 21.50 -28.67
C ALA A 523 -41.64 21.62 -30.18
N PHE A 524 -41.00 20.75 -31.00
CA PHE A 524 -41.23 20.77 -32.45
C PHE A 524 -42.65 20.33 -32.84
N THR A 525 -43.26 19.42 -32.10
CA THR A 525 -44.67 19.01 -32.36
C THR A 525 -45.67 20.05 -31.93
N ALA A 526 -45.35 20.88 -30.93
CA ALA A 526 -46.22 21.96 -30.43
C ALA A 526 -46.15 23.23 -31.34
N SER A 527 -44.94 23.72 -31.64
CA SER A 527 -44.68 24.85 -32.55
C SER A 527 -43.23 24.81 -33.03
N TRP A 528 -43.02 24.49 -34.30
CA TRP A 528 -41.68 24.39 -34.90
C TRP A 528 -40.95 25.73 -34.96
N GLU A 529 -41.71 26.86 -35.17
CA GLU A 529 -41.13 28.20 -35.21
C GLU A 529 -40.55 28.61 -33.85
N LEU A 530 -41.32 28.41 -32.79
CA LEU A 530 -40.90 28.71 -31.43
C LEU A 530 -39.75 27.80 -30.97
N ALA A 531 -39.77 26.51 -31.36
CA ALA A 531 -38.72 25.56 -31.08
C ALA A 531 -37.38 25.96 -31.71
N LEU A 532 -37.37 26.48 -32.94
CA LEU A 532 -36.18 26.99 -33.61
C LEU A 532 -35.58 28.21 -32.89
N ILE A 533 -36.43 29.15 -32.44
CA ILE A 533 -35.97 30.32 -31.67
C ILE A 533 -35.27 29.87 -30.37
N ILE A 534 -35.89 28.96 -29.64
CA ILE A 534 -35.31 28.41 -28.39
C ILE A 534 -34.01 27.65 -28.68
N LEU A 535 -33.94 26.89 -29.79
CA LEU A 535 -32.73 26.13 -30.16
C LEU A 535 -31.54 27.07 -30.45
N VAL A 536 -31.79 28.24 -31.06
CA VAL A 536 -30.74 29.26 -31.27
C VAL A 536 -30.28 29.91 -29.94
N MET A 537 -31.18 30.02 -28.96
CA MET A 537 -30.86 30.58 -27.66
C MET A 537 -30.02 29.61 -26.76
N LEU A 538 -30.15 28.30 -26.97
CA LEU A 538 -29.41 27.29 -26.17
C LEU A 538 -27.89 27.46 -26.21
N PRO A 539 -27.21 27.63 -27.35
CA PRO A 539 -25.76 27.85 -27.38
C PRO A 539 -25.35 29.16 -26.70
N LEU A 540 -26.19 30.22 -26.77
CA LEU A 540 -25.92 31.48 -26.07
C LEU A 540 -25.94 31.30 -24.53
N ILE A 541 -26.90 30.53 -24.02
CA ILE A 541 -26.95 30.14 -22.60
C ILE A 541 -25.74 29.30 -22.22
N GLY A 542 -25.33 28.37 -23.08
CA GLY A 542 -24.12 27.54 -22.91
C GLY A 542 -22.83 28.36 -22.84
N ILE A 543 -22.69 29.35 -23.72
CA ILE A 543 -21.54 30.28 -23.74
C ILE A 543 -21.53 31.12 -22.45
N ASN A 544 -22.68 31.62 -22.01
CA ASN A 544 -22.75 32.37 -20.76
C ASN A 544 -22.37 31.53 -19.55
N GLY A 545 -22.82 30.29 -19.46
CA GLY A 545 -22.43 29.34 -18.43
C GLY A 545 -20.94 29.02 -18.45
N PHE A 546 -20.35 28.84 -19.64
CA PHE A 546 -18.91 28.62 -19.78
C PHE A 546 -18.08 29.83 -19.35
N LEU A 547 -18.49 31.04 -19.74
CA LEU A 547 -17.87 32.29 -19.31
C LEU A 547 -17.94 32.45 -17.79
N GLN A 548 -19.09 32.19 -17.17
CA GLN A 548 -19.26 32.27 -15.72
C GLN A 548 -18.29 31.30 -15.00
N VAL A 549 -18.18 30.06 -15.44
CA VAL A 549 -17.23 29.08 -14.86
C VAL A 549 -15.78 29.52 -15.06
N LYS A 550 -15.44 30.08 -16.22
CA LYS A 550 -14.10 30.58 -16.53
C LYS A 550 -13.75 31.78 -15.65
N PHE A 551 -14.67 32.72 -15.48
CA PHE A 551 -14.48 33.87 -14.59
C PHE A 551 -14.34 33.45 -13.11
N MET A 552 -15.16 32.52 -12.62
CA MET A 552 -15.03 32.01 -11.25
C MET A 552 -13.67 31.32 -11.01
N LYS A 553 -13.16 30.56 -11.99
CA LYS A 553 -11.83 29.96 -11.91
C LYS A 553 -10.70 30.99 -11.95
N GLY A 554 -10.85 32.06 -12.75
CA GLY A 554 -9.89 33.18 -12.81
C GLY A 554 -9.80 33.91 -11.47
N PHE A 555 -10.93 34.28 -10.87
CA PHE A 555 -10.96 34.91 -9.54
C PHE A 555 -10.37 34.04 -8.41
N SER A 556 -10.52 32.72 -8.52
CA SER A 556 -9.93 31.78 -7.53
C SER A 556 -8.42 31.62 -7.71
N ALA A 557 -7.88 31.88 -8.90
CA ALA A 557 -6.43 31.84 -9.16
C ALA A 557 -5.73 33.12 -8.72
N ASP A 558 -6.38 34.29 -8.89
CA ASP A 558 -5.83 35.60 -8.47
C ASP A 558 -5.99 35.89 -6.96
N ALA A 559 -6.80 35.10 -6.25
CA ALA A 559 -7.00 35.19 -4.80
C ALA A 559 -6.08 34.28 -3.97
N LYS A 560 -5.13 33.58 -4.60
CA LYS A 560 -4.04 32.81 -3.99
C LYS A 560 -2.71 33.53 -4.20
#